data_4e168444f342f0a0c813cfb11c9fff27
#
_entry.id   4e168444f342f0a0c813cfb11c9fff27
#
_cell.length_a   1.000
_cell.length_b   1.000
_cell.length_c   1.000
_cell.angle_alpha   90.00
_cell.angle_beta   90.00
_cell.angle_gamma   90.00
#
_symmetry.space_group_name_H-M   'P 1'
#
loop_
_entity.id
_entity.type
_entity.pdbx_description
1 polymer ?
#
loop_
_entity_poly.entity_id
_entity_poly.type
_entity_poly.pdbx_seq_one_letter_code
_entity_poly.pdbx_strand_id
1 'polypeptide(L)'
;MKRFEGTQGYVATDDLKVAVNAAVTLRRPLLVKGEPGTGKTVLAYEIAKALDAELIEWNIKSTTKAQQGLYEYDAVARLRDGQLGDERVHDIGNYIRRGKLWEAFTRDKPPVLLIDEIDKADIEFPNDLLQELDRMEFHVYETKETIRAVERPIVIITSNNEKELPDAFLRRCFFHYIKFPDRETMQAIVDVHFPGIQKILVNRAMDIFYDVRDVPGLKKKPSTSELLDWLKLLLHEDMPLDVLQNRDPTKAIPPLHGALLKNEQDVMLFERLAFMARRTKG
;
A
#
# COMPACT_ATOMS: atom_id res chain seq x y z
N MET A 1 1.86 -23.74 -10.81
CA MET A 1 1.38 -22.51 -10.16
C MET A 1 1.01 -21.51 -11.26
N LYS A 2 -0.16 -20.84 -11.16
CA LYS A 2 -0.55 -19.82 -12.12
C LYS A 2 0.46 -18.66 -12.07
N ARG A 3 0.78 -18.04 -13.22
CA ARG A 3 1.65 -16.86 -13.28
C ARG A 3 0.80 -15.60 -13.16
N PHE A 4 1.35 -14.59 -12.53
CA PHE A 4 0.75 -13.27 -12.48
C PHE A 4 1.05 -12.52 -13.78
N GLU A 5 0.03 -12.24 -14.58
CA GLU A 5 0.12 -11.49 -15.86
C GLU A 5 -0.58 -10.12 -15.77
N GLY A 6 -0.96 -9.70 -14.55
CA GLY A 6 -1.82 -8.54 -14.33
C GLY A 6 -3.29 -8.93 -14.30
N THR A 7 -4.14 -7.93 -14.14
CA THR A 7 -5.61 -8.08 -14.13
C THR A 7 -6.25 -6.94 -14.90
N GLN A 8 -7.55 -7.02 -15.15
CA GLN A 8 -8.29 -5.94 -15.79
C GLN A 8 -8.42 -4.69 -14.91
N GLY A 9 -8.27 -4.85 -13.59
CA GLY A 9 -8.39 -3.76 -12.61
C GLY A 9 -7.06 -3.10 -12.20
N TYR A 10 -5.92 -3.60 -12.72
CA TYR A 10 -4.60 -3.12 -12.30
C TYR A 10 -3.60 -3.14 -13.44
N VAL A 11 -3.02 -1.98 -13.74
CA VAL A 11 -1.98 -1.84 -14.78
C VAL A 11 -0.64 -2.29 -14.19
N ALA A 12 -0.26 -3.54 -14.47
CA ALA A 12 1.03 -4.09 -14.06
C ALA A 12 2.05 -3.90 -15.19
N THR A 13 3.16 -3.22 -14.89
CA THR A 13 4.31 -3.12 -15.80
C THR A 13 5.00 -4.48 -15.94
N ASP A 14 5.74 -4.70 -17.03
CA ASP A 14 6.38 -6.00 -17.27
C ASP A 14 7.43 -6.34 -16.23
N ASP A 15 8.20 -5.36 -15.75
CA ASP A 15 9.15 -5.52 -14.65
C ASP A 15 8.47 -5.92 -13.33
N LEU A 16 7.30 -5.35 -13.04
CA LEU A 16 6.49 -5.72 -11.87
C LEU A 16 5.97 -7.17 -11.99
N LYS A 17 5.46 -7.58 -13.16
CA LYS A 17 5.04 -8.97 -13.39
C LYS A 17 6.21 -9.95 -13.18
N VAL A 18 7.39 -9.61 -13.70
CA VAL A 18 8.61 -10.40 -13.49
C VAL A 18 8.95 -10.47 -12.01
N ALA A 19 8.90 -9.35 -11.28
CA ALA A 19 9.22 -9.32 -9.86
C ALA A 19 8.27 -10.18 -9.02
N VAL A 20 6.96 -10.10 -9.27
CA VAL A 20 5.95 -10.93 -8.59
C VAL A 20 6.22 -12.42 -8.85
N ASN A 21 6.38 -12.82 -10.11
CA ASN A 21 6.60 -14.20 -10.48
C ASN A 21 7.94 -14.75 -9.96
N ALA A 22 8.99 -13.92 -9.92
CA ALA A 22 10.27 -14.28 -9.34
C ALA A 22 10.17 -14.50 -7.83
N ALA A 23 9.51 -13.61 -7.09
CA ALA A 23 9.31 -13.75 -5.65
C ALA A 23 8.55 -15.04 -5.31
N VAL A 24 7.47 -15.32 -6.06
CA VAL A 24 6.68 -16.56 -5.91
C VAL A 24 7.54 -17.81 -6.21
N THR A 25 8.31 -17.78 -7.28
CA THR A 25 9.18 -18.92 -7.67
C THR A 25 10.28 -19.18 -6.65
N LEU A 26 10.91 -18.11 -6.16
CA LEU A 26 11.97 -18.18 -5.13
C LEU A 26 11.43 -18.45 -3.73
N ARG A 27 10.11 -18.43 -3.56
CA ARG A 27 9.45 -18.53 -2.24
C ARG A 27 10.00 -17.49 -1.24
N ARG A 28 10.24 -16.26 -1.70
CA ARG A 28 10.71 -15.13 -0.89
C ARG A 28 9.62 -14.08 -0.76
N PRO A 29 9.56 -13.34 0.36
CA PRO A 29 8.71 -12.17 0.46
C PRO A 29 9.02 -11.18 -0.67
N LEU A 30 7.99 -10.62 -1.30
CA LEU A 30 8.12 -9.52 -2.24
C LEU A 30 8.01 -8.20 -1.48
N LEU A 31 9.10 -7.47 -1.37
CA LEU A 31 9.11 -6.11 -0.82
C LEU A 31 8.88 -5.11 -1.95
N VAL A 32 7.74 -4.43 -1.88
CA VAL A 32 7.34 -3.39 -2.85
C VAL A 32 7.50 -2.03 -2.21
N LYS A 33 8.45 -1.24 -2.70
CA LYS A 33 8.62 0.16 -2.30
C LYS A 33 8.11 1.10 -3.39
N GLY A 34 7.75 2.31 -3.03
CA GLY A 34 7.33 3.36 -3.97
C GLY A 34 6.67 4.53 -3.26
N GLU A 35 6.43 5.62 -3.99
CA GLU A 35 5.70 6.78 -3.46
C GLU A 35 4.30 6.39 -2.95
N PRO A 36 3.73 7.11 -1.97
CA PRO A 36 2.33 6.93 -1.59
C PRO A 36 1.39 7.03 -2.80
N GLY A 37 0.33 6.22 -2.81
CA GLY A 37 -0.67 6.24 -3.89
C GLY A 37 -0.23 5.65 -5.24
N THR A 38 0.86 4.87 -5.29
CA THR A 38 1.31 4.14 -6.49
C THR A 38 0.70 2.74 -6.66
N GLY A 39 -0.31 2.40 -5.85
CA GLY A 39 -1.05 1.13 -6.00
C GLY A 39 -0.38 -0.09 -5.35
N LYS A 40 0.56 0.09 -4.41
CA LYS A 40 1.26 -1.02 -3.74
C LYS A 40 0.33 -1.98 -3.00
N THR A 41 -0.60 -1.43 -2.22
CA THR A 41 -1.60 -2.23 -1.49
C THR A 41 -2.54 -2.94 -2.46
N VAL A 42 -3.02 -2.24 -3.49
CA VAL A 42 -3.89 -2.79 -4.53
C VAL A 42 -3.24 -3.98 -5.26
N LEU A 43 -1.91 -3.94 -5.45
CA LEU A 43 -1.17 -5.04 -6.06
C LEU A 43 -1.40 -6.37 -5.34
N ALA A 44 -1.41 -6.39 -4.01
CA ALA A 44 -1.63 -7.61 -3.24
C ALA A 44 -3.03 -8.20 -3.46
N TYR A 45 -4.05 -7.35 -3.54
CA TYR A 45 -5.42 -7.76 -3.88
C TYR A 45 -5.49 -8.39 -5.27
N GLU A 46 -4.83 -7.76 -6.24
CA GLU A 46 -4.85 -8.22 -7.62
C GLU A 46 -4.00 -9.50 -7.83
N ILE A 47 -2.92 -9.67 -7.06
CA ILE A 47 -2.17 -10.93 -7.02
C ILE A 47 -3.06 -12.06 -6.45
N ALA A 48 -3.74 -11.81 -5.32
CA ALA A 48 -4.63 -12.78 -4.70
C ALA A 48 -5.75 -13.21 -5.67
N LYS A 49 -6.38 -12.24 -6.34
CA LYS A 49 -7.41 -12.48 -7.35
C LYS A 49 -6.89 -13.27 -8.55
N ALA A 50 -5.74 -12.91 -9.10
CA ALA A 50 -5.15 -13.57 -10.26
C ALA A 50 -4.75 -15.03 -9.97
N LEU A 51 -4.29 -15.29 -8.75
CA LEU A 51 -3.86 -16.63 -8.30
C LEU A 51 -5.00 -17.47 -7.71
N ASP A 52 -6.21 -16.90 -7.58
CA ASP A 52 -7.35 -17.52 -6.90
C ASP A 52 -7.00 -17.94 -5.46
N ALA A 53 -6.33 -17.03 -4.74
CA ALA A 53 -5.85 -17.23 -3.38
C ALA A 53 -6.59 -16.32 -2.40
N GLU A 54 -6.74 -16.79 -1.15
CA GLU A 54 -7.26 -15.94 -0.06
C GLU A 54 -6.26 -14.83 0.25
N LEU A 55 -6.75 -13.61 0.47
CA LEU A 55 -5.94 -12.49 0.94
C LEU A 55 -6.09 -12.34 2.46
N ILE A 56 -4.96 -12.34 3.16
CA ILE A 56 -4.87 -12.04 4.60
C ILE A 56 -4.11 -10.75 4.75
N GLU A 57 -4.74 -9.73 5.36
CA GLU A 57 -4.15 -8.41 5.49
C GLU A 57 -3.66 -8.14 6.91
N TRP A 58 -2.46 -7.62 7.01
CA TRP A 58 -1.89 -7.11 8.25
C TRP A 58 -1.42 -5.67 8.05
N ASN A 59 -2.27 -4.73 8.44
CA ASN A 59 -1.97 -3.29 8.39
C ASN A 59 -1.10 -2.89 9.57
N ILE A 60 0.11 -2.43 9.31
CA ILE A 60 1.08 -2.06 10.32
C ILE A 60 0.84 -0.62 10.80
N LYS A 61 0.87 -0.45 12.11
CA LYS A 61 0.77 0.85 12.78
C LYS A 61 2.04 1.12 13.57
N SER A 62 2.27 2.36 13.97
CA SER A 62 3.42 2.73 14.80
C SER A 62 3.50 1.98 16.14
N THR A 63 2.36 1.49 16.64
CA THR A 63 2.26 0.71 17.87
C THR A 63 2.27 -0.81 17.65
N THR A 64 2.29 -1.27 16.39
CA THR A 64 2.26 -2.71 16.08
C THR A 64 3.58 -3.36 16.49
N LYS A 65 3.47 -4.50 17.19
CA LYS A 65 4.60 -5.35 17.57
C LYS A 65 4.58 -6.64 16.74
N ALA A 66 5.77 -7.18 16.44
CA ALA A 66 5.91 -8.42 15.64
C ALA A 66 5.14 -9.60 16.28
N GLN A 67 5.16 -9.70 17.60
CA GLN A 67 4.44 -10.72 18.36
C GLN A 67 2.94 -10.74 18.06
N GLN A 68 2.31 -9.59 17.79
CA GLN A 68 0.88 -9.50 17.46
C GLN A 68 0.54 -10.17 16.13
N GLY A 69 1.50 -10.27 15.22
CA GLY A 69 1.35 -11.05 13.98
C GLY A 69 1.31 -12.55 14.22
N LEU A 70 1.94 -13.00 15.30
CA LEU A 70 1.97 -14.39 15.70
C LEU A 70 0.73 -14.71 16.54
N TYR A 71 0.70 -14.24 17.76
CA TYR A 71 -0.45 -14.36 18.68
C TYR A 71 -0.32 -13.37 19.84
N GLU A 72 -1.42 -13.17 20.55
CA GLU A 72 -1.48 -12.45 21.83
C GLU A 72 -2.11 -13.36 22.90
N TYR A 73 -1.49 -13.42 24.06
CA TYR A 73 -2.01 -14.13 25.21
C TYR A 73 -2.71 -13.17 26.19
N ASP A 74 -4.02 -13.36 26.43
CA ASP A 74 -4.82 -12.55 27.32
C ASP A 74 -4.76 -13.09 28.76
N ALA A 75 -3.61 -12.88 29.42
CA ALA A 75 -3.39 -13.29 30.80
C ALA A 75 -4.37 -12.64 31.79
N VAL A 76 -4.79 -11.40 31.49
CA VAL A 76 -5.72 -10.65 32.37
C VAL A 76 -7.11 -11.27 32.33
N ALA A 77 -7.61 -11.60 31.13
CA ALA A 77 -8.90 -12.29 30.99
C ALA A 77 -8.86 -13.65 31.70
N ARG A 78 -7.78 -14.41 31.52
CA ARG A 78 -7.63 -15.71 32.20
C ARG A 78 -7.60 -15.59 33.72
N LEU A 79 -6.89 -14.60 34.28
CA LEU A 79 -6.84 -14.35 35.71
C LEU A 79 -8.24 -13.99 36.27
N ARG A 80 -8.95 -13.10 35.57
CA ARG A 80 -10.31 -12.71 35.93
C ARG A 80 -11.27 -13.90 35.93
N ASP A 81 -11.26 -14.69 34.86
CA ASP A 81 -12.13 -15.85 34.71
C ASP A 81 -11.83 -16.91 35.78
N GLY A 82 -10.54 -17.08 36.16
CA GLY A 82 -10.13 -17.95 37.27
C GLY A 82 -10.65 -17.48 38.63
N GLN A 83 -10.68 -16.18 38.88
CA GLN A 83 -11.28 -15.62 40.12
C GLN A 83 -12.80 -15.79 40.17
N LEU A 84 -13.45 -15.80 39.00
CA LEU A 84 -14.91 -16.02 38.90
C LEU A 84 -15.31 -17.49 38.87
N GLY A 85 -14.35 -18.43 38.87
CA GLY A 85 -14.61 -19.86 38.82
C GLY A 85 -15.08 -20.34 37.43
N ASP A 86 -14.77 -19.60 36.37
CA ASP A 86 -15.14 -19.99 35.01
C ASP A 86 -14.30 -21.18 34.50
N GLU A 87 -14.97 -22.26 34.08
CA GLU A 87 -14.29 -23.48 33.61
C GLU A 87 -13.38 -23.29 32.42
N ARG A 88 -13.58 -22.22 31.60
CA ARG A 88 -12.72 -21.90 30.46
C ARG A 88 -11.26 -21.69 30.83
N VAL A 89 -10.96 -21.38 32.09
CA VAL A 89 -9.62 -21.18 32.64
C VAL A 89 -8.73 -22.41 32.48
N HIS A 90 -9.30 -23.60 32.40
CA HIS A 90 -8.58 -24.88 32.31
C HIS A 90 -7.98 -25.12 30.92
N ASP A 91 -8.54 -24.50 29.88
CA ASP A 91 -7.98 -24.53 28.53
C ASP A 91 -7.33 -23.17 28.19
N ILE A 92 -6.00 -23.14 28.18
CA ILE A 92 -5.20 -21.96 27.89
C ILE A 92 -5.44 -21.42 26.46
N GLY A 93 -5.83 -22.26 25.54
CA GLY A 93 -6.17 -21.91 24.16
C GLY A 93 -7.29 -20.90 24.04
N ASN A 94 -8.22 -20.86 25.02
CA ASN A 94 -9.32 -19.89 25.08
C ASN A 94 -8.84 -18.43 25.24
N TYR A 95 -7.60 -18.23 25.69
CA TYR A 95 -7.00 -16.92 25.95
C TYR A 95 -5.89 -16.55 24.96
N ILE A 96 -5.73 -17.34 23.88
CA ILE A 96 -4.81 -17.06 22.80
C ILE A 96 -5.57 -16.48 21.62
N ARG A 97 -5.24 -15.24 21.28
CA ARG A 97 -5.74 -14.58 20.07
C ARG A 97 -4.73 -14.76 18.94
N ARG A 98 -5.14 -15.41 17.87
CA ARG A 98 -4.28 -15.70 16.71
C ARG A 98 -4.01 -14.42 15.94
N GLY A 99 -2.75 -14.19 15.58
CA GLY A 99 -2.32 -13.10 14.70
C GLY A 99 -2.38 -13.49 13.22
N LYS A 100 -2.05 -12.55 12.33
CA LYS A 100 -2.17 -12.71 10.89
C LYS A 100 -1.20 -13.74 10.29
N LEU A 101 -0.01 -13.89 10.87
CA LEU A 101 0.92 -14.96 10.50
C LEU A 101 0.37 -16.33 10.87
N TRP A 102 -0.20 -16.46 12.08
CA TRP A 102 -0.86 -17.71 12.46
C TRP A 102 -1.99 -18.06 11.50
N GLU A 103 -2.87 -17.10 11.21
CA GLU A 103 -3.95 -17.30 10.23
C GLU A 103 -3.40 -17.80 8.89
N ALA A 104 -2.34 -17.14 8.38
CA ALA A 104 -1.72 -17.50 7.10
C ALA A 104 -1.07 -18.90 7.13
N PHE A 105 -0.41 -19.27 8.23
CA PHE A 105 0.30 -20.55 8.35
C PHE A 105 -0.65 -21.74 8.49
N THR A 106 -1.87 -21.53 8.97
CA THR A 106 -2.85 -22.61 9.16
C THR A 106 -3.83 -22.80 8.01
N ARG A 107 -3.61 -22.14 6.86
CA ARG A 107 -4.43 -22.35 5.66
C ARG A 107 -3.99 -23.59 4.89
N ASP A 108 -4.99 -24.35 4.41
CA ASP A 108 -4.77 -25.56 3.59
C ASP A 108 -4.24 -25.25 2.18
N LYS A 109 -4.47 -24.03 1.69
CA LYS A 109 -3.95 -23.51 0.42
C LYS A 109 -3.09 -22.29 0.69
N PRO A 110 -2.02 -22.04 -0.13
CA PRO A 110 -1.16 -20.90 0.07
C PRO A 110 -1.92 -19.58 -0.07
N PRO A 111 -2.13 -18.82 1.02
CA PRO A 111 -2.77 -17.51 0.93
C PRO A 111 -1.77 -16.46 0.46
N VAL A 112 -2.26 -15.31 0.01
CA VAL A 112 -1.47 -14.08 -0.08
C VAL A 112 -1.54 -13.38 1.27
N LEU A 113 -0.38 -13.20 1.92
CA LEU A 113 -0.24 -12.42 3.14
C LEU A 113 0.30 -11.04 2.79
N LEU A 114 -0.51 -10.01 2.98
CA LEU A 114 -0.10 -8.63 2.85
C LEU A 114 0.35 -8.08 4.20
N ILE A 115 1.61 -7.65 4.30
CA ILE A 115 2.13 -6.84 5.41
C ILE A 115 2.23 -5.42 4.90
N ASP A 116 1.23 -4.59 5.21
CA ASP A 116 1.08 -3.26 4.62
C ASP A 116 1.74 -2.18 5.46
N GLU A 117 2.55 -1.32 4.80
CA GLU A 117 3.24 -0.17 5.39
C GLU A 117 4.20 -0.56 6.54
N ILE A 118 5.08 -1.54 6.29
CA ILE A 118 6.00 -2.09 7.29
C ILE A 118 6.89 -1.02 7.95
N ASP A 119 7.20 0.05 7.23
CA ASP A 119 8.02 1.18 7.68
C ASP A 119 7.31 2.12 8.67
N LYS A 120 6.02 1.91 8.96
CA LYS A 120 5.33 2.62 10.06
C LYS A 120 5.73 2.11 11.44
N ALA A 121 6.07 0.84 11.58
CA ALA A 121 6.50 0.25 12.85
C ALA A 121 7.87 0.77 13.31
N ASP A 122 8.29 0.31 14.48
CA ASP A 122 9.63 0.55 14.97
C ASP A 122 10.68 -0.13 14.08
N ILE A 123 11.92 0.38 14.08
CA ILE A 123 13.02 -0.10 13.23
C ILE A 123 13.35 -1.58 13.43
N GLU A 124 13.15 -2.10 14.64
CA GLU A 124 13.40 -3.50 14.99
C GLU A 124 12.31 -4.45 14.48
N PHE A 125 11.09 -3.96 14.23
CA PHE A 125 9.94 -4.77 13.82
C PHE A 125 10.23 -5.71 12.63
N PRO A 126 10.87 -5.26 11.52
CA PRO A 126 11.18 -6.16 10.43
C PRO A 126 12.16 -7.27 10.82
N ASN A 127 13.12 -6.96 11.69
CA ASN A 127 14.10 -7.94 12.18
C ASN A 127 13.44 -8.99 13.07
N ASP A 128 12.47 -8.58 13.89
CA ASP A 128 11.73 -9.47 14.79
C ASP A 128 10.86 -10.49 14.04
N LEU A 129 10.58 -10.25 12.75
CA LEU A 129 9.82 -11.19 11.89
C LEU A 129 10.70 -12.07 10.99
N LEU A 130 12.04 -11.86 11.02
CA LEU A 130 12.92 -12.53 10.07
C LEU A 130 12.88 -14.06 10.19
N GLN A 131 12.91 -14.56 11.41
CA GLN A 131 12.95 -16.00 11.66
C GLN A 131 11.65 -16.67 11.21
N GLU A 132 10.53 -16.06 11.55
CA GLU A 132 9.19 -16.57 11.23
C GLU A 132 8.94 -16.59 9.72
N LEU A 133 9.37 -15.53 9.02
CA LEU A 133 9.25 -15.44 7.56
C LEU A 133 10.22 -16.35 6.81
N ASP A 134 11.39 -16.64 7.38
CA ASP A 134 12.36 -17.57 6.77
C ASP A 134 11.91 -19.02 6.96
N ARG A 135 11.64 -19.41 8.22
CA ARG A 135 11.32 -20.79 8.61
C ARG A 135 9.87 -21.17 8.40
N MET A 136 8.98 -20.16 8.30
CA MET A 136 7.54 -20.34 8.25
C MET A 136 7.03 -21.16 9.44
N GLU A 137 7.58 -20.87 10.62
CA GLU A 137 7.16 -21.47 11.88
C GLU A 137 7.43 -20.49 13.04
N PHE A 138 6.68 -20.65 14.12
CA PHE A 138 6.92 -19.98 15.40
C PHE A 138 6.43 -20.85 16.57
N HIS A 139 6.94 -20.58 17.77
CA HIS A 139 6.59 -21.31 18.97
C HIS A 139 5.60 -20.53 19.84
N VAL A 140 4.57 -21.22 20.33
CA VAL A 140 3.58 -20.69 21.28
C VAL A 140 3.98 -21.14 22.67
N TYR A 141 4.48 -20.23 23.48
CA TYR A 141 5.07 -20.55 24.79
C TYR A 141 4.06 -21.11 25.77
N GLU A 142 2.82 -20.63 25.74
CA GLU A 142 1.75 -20.98 26.67
C GLU A 142 1.24 -22.41 26.44
N THR A 143 1.09 -22.83 25.19
CA THR A 143 0.66 -24.19 24.81
C THR A 143 1.80 -25.13 24.54
N LYS A 144 3.05 -24.61 24.42
CA LYS A 144 4.26 -25.35 24.03
C LYS A 144 4.17 -25.99 22.65
N GLU A 145 3.32 -25.46 21.80
CA GLU A 145 3.15 -25.91 20.43
C GLU A 145 4.02 -25.10 19.47
N THR A 146 4.43 -25.73 18.38
CA THR A 146 5.07 -25.05 17.25
C THR A 146 4.10 -25.01 16.11
N ILE A 147 3.70 -23.82 15.70
CA ILE A 147 2.86 -23.57 14.54
C ILE A 147 3.75 -23.52 13.32
N ARG A 148 3.49 -24.38 12.34
CA ARG A 148 4.20 -24.44 11.06
C ARG A 148 3.25 -24.18 9.92
N ALA A 149 3.73 -23.50 8.89
CA ALA A 149 2.92 -23.28 7.69
C ALA A 149 2.61 -24.63 7.01
N VAL A 150 1.31 -24.92 6.85
CA VAL A 150 0.82 -26.09 6.09
C VAL A 150 1.25 -25.92 4.64
N GLU A 151 0.95 -24.74 4.08
CA GLU A 151 1.42 -24.29 2.77
C GLU A 151 2.11 -22.92 2.93
N ARG A 152 3.24 -22.73 2.24
CA ARG A 152 3.98 -21.47 2.34
C ARG A 152 3.17 -20.32 1.74
N PRO A 153 2.80 -19.29 2.51
CA PRO A 153 2.08 -18.13 2.00
C PRO A 153 2.93 -17.33 1.00
N ILE A 154 2.27 -16.64 0.08
CA ILE A 154 2.87 -15.64 -0.80
C ILE A 154 2.87 -14.33 -0.01
N VAL A 155 4.04 -13.91 0.47
CA VAL A 155 4.17 -12.73 1.33
C VAL A 155 4.46 -11.51 0.46
N ILE A 156 3.58 -10.52 0.54
CA ILE A 156 3.75 -9.19 -0.08
C ILE A 156 3.93 -8.17 1.04
N ILE A 157 4.98 -7.38 0.95
CA ILE A 157 5.31 -6.37 1.95
C ILE A 157 5.36 -5.03 1.25
N THR A 158 4.66 -4.03 1.77
CA THR A 158 4.70 -2.68 1.21
C THR A 158 5.45 -1.71 2.12
N SER A 159 6.07 -0.70 1.51
CA SER A 159 6.74 0.40 2.20
C SER A 159 6.60 1.70 1.40
N ASN A 160 6.30 2.79 2.08
CA ASN A 160 6.26 4.15 1.52
C ASN A 160 7.63 4.84 1.55
N ASN A 161 8.66 4.14 2.01
CA ASN A 161 10.02 4.66 2.16
C ASN A 161 10.12 5.81 3.19
N GLU A 162 9.25 5.78 4.22
CA GLU A 162 9.28 6.75 5.31
C GLU A 162 10.47 6.50 6.24
N LYS A 163 10.84 5.22 6.41
CA LYS A 163 12.02 4.78 7.18
C LYS A 163 12.81 3.76 6.39
N GLU A 164 14.12 3.71 6.65
CA GLU A 164 14.98 2.66 6.10
C GLU A 164 14.70 1.33 6.78
N LEU A 165 14.70 0.26 5.99
CA LEU A 165 14.54 -1.10 6.48
C LEU A 165 15.92 -1.73 6.70
N PRO A 166 16.10 -2.59 7.72
CA PRO A 166 17.39 -3.22 8.02
C PRO A 166 17.91 -4.06 6.86
N ASP A 167 19.23 -4.02 6.61
CA ASP A 167 19.88 -4.79 5.55
C ASP A 167 19.62 -6.29 5.65
N ALA A 168 19.59 -6.83 6.87
CA ALA A 168 19.31 -8.23 7.11
C ALA A 168 17.93 -8.64 6.59
N PHE A 169 16.95 -7.76 6.72
CA PHE A 169 15.60 -7.95 6.21
C PHE A 169 15.56 -7.83 4.68
N LEU A 170 16.19 -6.79 4.12
CA LEU A 170 16.23 -6.56 2.68
C LEU A 170 16.82 -7.74 1.90
N ARG A 171 17.87 -8.38 2.42
CA ARG A 171 18.52 -9.56 1.79
C ARG A 171 17.62 -10.79 1.71
N ARG A 172 16.58 -10.88 2.53
CA ARG A 172 15.62 -11.99 2.53
C ARG A 172 14.43 -11.77 1.62
N CYS A 173 14.21 -10.53 1.18
CA CYS A 173 13.14 -10.17 0.30
C CYS A 173 13.58 -10.17 -1.17
N PHE A 174 12.65 -10.41 -2.07
CA PHE A 174 12.77 -9.98 -3.45
C PHE A 174 12.30 -8.51 -3.50
N PHE A 175 13.14 -7.62 -3.99
CA PHE A 175 12.88 -6.18 -3.95
C PHE A 175 12.35 -5.69 -5.29
N HIS A 176 11.30 -4.86 -5.26
CA HIS A 176 10.82 -4.12 -6.41
C HIS A 176 10.46 -2.69 -6.02
N TYR A 177 10.88 -1.71 -6.83
CA TYR A 177 10.51 -0.32 -6.64
C TYR A 177 9.50 0.11 -7.72
N ILE A 178 8.27 0.42 -7.31
CA ILE A 178 7.26 0.98 -8.20
C ILE A 178 7.57 2.46 -8.40
N LYS A 179 8.04 2.78 -9.60
CA LYS A 179 8.23 4.17 -10.01
C LYS A 179 6.88 4.87 -10.14
N PHE A 180 6.88 6.18 -9.91
CA PHE A 180 5.70 6.96 -10.23
C PHE A 180 5.36 6.79 -11.72
N PRO A 181 4.08 6.52 -12.07
CA PRO A 181 3.69 6.26 -13.44
C PRO A 181 4.11 7.40 -14.38
N ASP A 182 4.68 7.05 -15.52
CA ASP A 182 4.82 7.98 -16.63
C ASP A 182 3.45 8.27 -17.27
N ARG A 183 3.45 9.16 -18.25
CA ARG A 183 2.20 9.62 -18.87
C ARG A 183 1.43 8.50 -19.56
N GLU A 184 2.12 7.58 -20.21
CA GLU A 184 1.51 6.44 -20.92
C GLU A 184 0.89 5.45 -19.93
N THR A 185 1.64 5.08 -18.90
CA THR A 185 1.15 4.21 -17.82
C THR A 185 -0.02 4.87 -17.08
N MET A 186 0.06 6.18 -16.81
CA MET A 186 -1.02 6.92 -16.16
C MET A 186 -2.28 6.96 -17.01
N GLN A 187 -2.16 7.12 -18.35
CA GLN A 187 -3.30 7.04 -19.24
C GLN A 187 -3.97 5.67 -19.16
N ALA A 188 -3.18 4.59 -19.17
CA ALA A 188 -3.72 3.25 -19.02
C ALA A 188 -4.43 3.04 -17.67
N ILE A 189 -3.89 3.61 -16.58
CA ILE A 189 -4.55 3.59 -15.26
C ILE A 189 -5.88 4.34 -15.30
N VAL A 190 -5.92 5.53 -15.90
CA VAL A 190 -7.15 6.32 -16.04
C VAL A 190 -8.19 5.57 -16.88
N ASP A 191 -7.79 4.94 -17.97
CA ASP A 191 -8.70 4.18 -18.85
C ASP A 191 -9.34 2.98 -18.13
N VAL A 192 -8.60 2.34 -17.20
CA VAL A 192 -9.12 1.26 -16.34
C VAL A 192 -10.17 1.79 -15.36
N HIS A 193 -9.93 2.94 -14.73
CA HIS A 193 -10.82 3.51 -13.71
C HIS A 193 -12.03 4.26 -14.29
N PHE A 194 -11.89 4.84 -15.48
CA PHE A 194 -12.89 5.65 -16.15
C PHE A 194 -13.07 5.22 -17.61
N PRO A 195 -13.63 4.03 -17.87
CA PRO A 195 -13.82 3.55 -19.23
C PRO A 195 -14.75 4.51 -20.01
N GLY A 196 -14.28 4.97 -21.17
CA GLY A 196 -15.03 5.87 -22.05
C GLY A 196 -14.95 7.36 -21.70
N ILE A 197 -14.10 7.76 -20.76
CA ILE A 197 -13.85 9.18 -20.45
C ILE A 197 -13.34 9.94 -21.67
N GLN A 198 -13.75 11.21 -21.79
CA GLN A 198 -13.32 12.08 -22.89
C GLN A 198 -11.80 12.28 -22.87
N LYS A 199 -11.11 11.84 -23.92
CA LYS A 199 -9.65 11.93 -24.04
C LYS A 199 -9.10 13.36 -23.90
N ILE A 200 -9.86 14.36 -24.37
CA ILE A 200 -9.48 15.78 -24.26
C ILE A 200 -9.44 16.20 -22.79
N LEU A 201 -10.43 15.81 -21.99
CA LEU A 201 -10.45 16.10 -20.54
C LEU A 201 -9.27 15.45 -19.83
N VAL A 202 -9.05 14.14 -20.09
CA VAL A 202 -7.93 13.39 -19.47
C VAL A 202 -6.60 14.02 -19.82
N ASN A 203 -6.35 14.32 -21.08
CA ASN A 203 -5.08 14.92 -21.52
C ASN A 203 -4.81 16.24 -20.83
N ARG A 204 -5.82 17.13 -20.74
CA ARG A 204 -5.68 18.43 -20.06
C ARG A 204 -5.47 18.27 -18.56
N ALA A 205 -6.23 17.38 -17.92
CA ALA A 205 -6.07 17.10 -16.51
C ALA A 205 -4.68 16.54 -16.20
N MET A 206 -4.18 15.61 -17.03
CA MET A 206 -2.84 15.07 -16.88
C MET A 206 -1.76 16.13 -17.10
N ASP A 207 -1.91 17.00 -18.09
CA ASP A 207 -0.98 18.12 -18.30
C ASP A 207 -0.84 18.94 -17.00
N ILE A 208 -1.97 19.41 -16.47
CA ILE A 208 -1.98 20.21 -15.22
C ILE A 208 -1.42 19.40 -14.05
N PHE A 209 -1.77 18.14 -13.94
CA PHE A 209 -1.31 17.27 -12.85
C PHE A 209 0.21 17.10 -12.82
N TYR A 210 0.84 16.83 -13.97
CA TYR A 210 2.29 16.72 -14.07
C TYR A 210 2.97 18.06 -13.86
N ASP A 211 2.43 19.15 -14.43
CA ASP A 211 2.95 20.50 -14.22
C ASP A 211 2.90 20.88 -12.72
N VAL A 212 1.81 20.51 -12.01
CA VAL A 212 1.72 20.69 -10.55
C VAL A 212 2.80 19.89 -9.83
N ARG A 213 3.01 18.61 -10.20
CA ARG A 213 4.04 17.77 -9.56
C ARG A 213 5.45 18.28 -9.76
N ASP A 214 5.71 19.00 -10.87
CA ASP A 214 7.02 19.51 -11.24
C ASP A 214 7.33 20.89 -10.62
N VAL A 215 6.35 21.51 -9.93
CA VAL A 215 6.59 22.78 -9.22
C VAL A 215 7.61 22.58 -8.10
N PRO A 216 8.74 23.32 -8.12
CA PRO A 216 9.75 23.21 -7.08
C PRO A 216 9.22 23.67 -5.72
N GLY A 217 9.60 22.96 -4.67
CA GLY A 217 9.28 23.33 -3.28
C GLY A 217 7.97 22.77 -2.76
N LEU A 218 7.26 21.94 -3.52
CA LEU A 218 6.13 21.18 -2.99
C LEU A 218 6.56 20.27 -1.83
N LYS A 219 5.81 20.32 -0.74
CA LYS A 219 5.96 19.44 0.41
C LYS A 219 5.41 18.05 0.13
N LYS A 220 4.28 18.01 -0.59
CA LYS A 220 3.63 16.77 -0.96
C LYS A 220 3.20 16.80 -2.42
N LYS A 221 3.90 16.03 -3.25
CA LYS A 221 3.50 15.85 -4.66
C LYS A 221 2.19 15.05 -4.73
N PRO A 222 1.21 15.47 -5.55
CA PRO A 222 -0.02 14.70 -5.71
C PRO A 222 0.27 13.32 -6.30
N SER A 223 -0.44 12.31 -5.80
CA SER A 223 -0.31 10.90 -6.17
C SER A 223 -1.29 10.49 -7.26
N THR A 224 -1.18 9.25 -7.74
CA THR A 224 -2.13 8.67 -8.69
C THR A 224 -3.56 8.68 -8.15
N SER A 225 -3.75 8.33 -6.86
CA SER A 225 -5.08 8.35 -6.25
C SER A 225 -5.70 9.75 -6.26
N GLU A 226 -4.90 10.78 -5.99
CA GLU A 226 -5.34 12.18 -6.00
C GLU A 226 -5.70 12.66 -7.41
N LEU A 227 -5.01 12.18 -8.46
CA LEU A 227 -5.42 12.42 -9.85
C LEU A 227 -6.77 11.77 -10.18
N LEU A 228 -6.97 10.51 -9.77
CA LEU A 228 -8.22 9.79 -10.01
C LEU A 228 -9.40 10.47 -9.28
N ASP A 229 -9.19 10.88 -8.03
CA ASP A 229 -10.18 11.65 -7.27
C ASP A 229 -10.51 12.98 -7.95
N TRP A 230 -9.50 13.69 -8.43
CA TRP A 230 -9.68 14.95 -9.12
C TRP A 230 -10.43 14.80 -10.43
N LEU A 231 -10.10 13.79 -11.25
CA LEU A 231 -10.85 13.46 -12.48
C LEU A 231 -12.31 13.12 -12.18
N LYS A 232 -12.55 12.35 -11.12
CA LYS A 232 -13.92 12.02 -10.68
C LYS A 232 -14.72 13.27 -10.33
N LEU A 233 -14.11 14.24 -9.62
CA LEU A 233 -14.74 15.51 -9.29
C LEU A 233 -14.98 16.38 -10.52
N LEU A 234 -14.02 16.48 -11.45
CA LEU A 234 -14.18 17.22 -12.70
C LEU A 234 -15.34 16.69 -13.54
N LEU A 235 -15.54 15.37 -13.55
CA LEU A 235 -16.67 14.73 -14.23
C LEU A 235 -17.99 14.98 -13.50
N HIS A 236 -17.99 14.89 -12.16
CA HIS A 236 -19.22 15.08 -11.37
C HIS A 236 -19.77 16.51 -11.44
N GLU A 237 -18.87 17.49 -11.43
CA GLU A 237 -19.23 18.91 -11.50
C GLU A 237 -19.45 19.41 -12.94
N ASP A 238 -19.40 18.50 -13.94
CA ASP A 238 -19.53 18.82 -15.37
C ASP A 238 -18.69 20.04 -15.79
N MET A 239 -17.43 20.05 -15.32
CA MET A 239 -16.55 21.21 -15.46
C MET A 239 -16.24 21.51 -16.90
N PRO A 240 -16.49 22.76 -17.36
CA PRO A 240 -16.20 23.14 -18.73
C PRO A 240 -14.70 23.01 -19.06
N LEU A 241 -14.39 22.50 -20.25
CA LEU A 241 -13.02 22.28 -20.70
C LEU A 241 -12.16 23.56 -20.79
N ASP A 242 -12.81 24.72 -20.93
CA ASP A 242 -12.15 26.01 -20.97
C ASP A 242 -11.55 26.41 -19.63
N VAL A 243 -12.13 25.96 -18.52
CA VAL A 243 -11.57 26.14 -17.16
C VAL A 243 -10.19 25.47 -17.01
N LEU A 244 -9.97 24.39 -17.78
CA LEU A 244 -8.69 23.67 -17.83
C LEU A 244 -7.73 24.17 -18.92
N GLN A 245 -8.03 25.30 -19.59
CA GLN A 245 -7.17 25.85 -20.66
C GLN A 245 -5.91 26.50 -20.11
N ASN A 246 -5.95 27.02 -18.88
CA ASN A 246 -4.79 27.65 -18.25
C ASN A 246 -3.89 26.56 -17.66
N ARG A 247 -2.90 26.13 -18.46
CA ARG A 247 -2.00 25.01 -18.16
C ARG A 247 -0.90 25.35 -17.16
N ASP A 248 -0.66 26.62 -16.91
CA ASP A 248 0.45 27.03 -16.05
C ASP A 248 -0.01 27.15 -14.60
N PRO A 249 0.28 26.15 -13.75
CA PRO A 249 -0.15 26.15 -12.35
C PRO A 249 0.48 27.29 -11.55
N THR A 250 1.56 27.90 -12.08
CA THR A 250 2.17 29.08 -11.47
C THR A 250 1.36 30.36 -11.74
N LYS A 251 0.45 30.34 -12.72
CA LYS A 251 -0.41 31.50 -13.08
C LYS A 251 -1.83 31.40 -12.53
N ALA A 252 -2.33 30.20 -12.34
CA ALA A 252 -3.65 29.97 -11.77
C ALA A 252 -3.69 28.64 -11.00
N ILE A 253 -4.34 28.64 -9.85
CA ILE A 253 -4.57 27.43 -9.07
C ILE A 253 -5.58 26.56 -9.84
N PRO A 254 -5.31 25.25 -9.99
CA PRO A 254 -6.26 24.36 -10.65
C PRO A 254 -7.63 24.36 -9.96
N PRO A 255 -8.74 24.21 -10.71
CA PRO A 255 -10.06 24.06 -10.11
C PRO A 255 -10.07 22.82 -9.21
N LEU A 256 -10.84 22.84 -8.13
CA LEU A 256 -10.94 21.72 -7.18
C LEU A 256 -9.58 21.25 -6.65
N HIS A 257 -8.62 22.18 -6.54
CA HIS A 257 -7.22 21.89 -6.13
C HIS A 257 -7.10 21.13 -4.82
N GLY A 258 -8.09 21.19 -3.92
CA GLY A 258 -8.11 20.40 -2.68
C GLY A 258 -8.08 18.88 -2.92
N ALA A 259 -8.40 18.41 -4.14
CA ALA A 259 -8.16 17.02 -4.50
C ALA A 259 -6.67 16.71 -4.72
N LEU A 260 -5.91 17.67 -5.28
CA LEU A 260 -4.50 17.52 -5.63
C LEU A 260 -3.55 17.97 -4.51
N LEU A 261 -3.85 19.10 -3.86
CA LEU A 261 -2.99 19.73 -2.85
C LEU A 261 -3.52 19.40 -1.45
N LYS A 262 -2.77 18.59 -0.71
CA LYS A 262 -3.13 18.09 0.62
C LYS A 262 -2.34 18.75 1.76
N ASN A 263 -1.65 19.85 1.46
CA ASN A 263 -0.84 20.59 2.42
C ASN A 263 -1.08 22.08 2.27
N GLU A 264 -1.33 22.77 3.38
CA GLU A 264 -1.60 24.21 3.40
C GLU A 264 -0.44 25.03 2.82
N GLN A 265 0.81 24.64 3.09
CA GLN A 265 2.00 25.31 2.55
C GLN A 265 2.07 25.20 1.02
N ASP A 266 1.61 24.09 0.47
CA ASP A 266 1.55 23.88 -0.98
C ASP A 266 0.49 24.78 -1.61
N VAL A 267 -0.69 24.92 -0.98
CA VAL A 267 -1.72 25.88 -1.44
C VAL A 267 -1.19 27.29 -1.43
N MET A 268 -0.56 27.73 -0.32
CA MET A 268 0.05 29.07 -0.20
C MET A 268 1.17 29.29 -1.24
N LEU A 269 1.93 28.26 -1.57
CA LEU A 269 2.95 28.33 -2.63
C LEU A 269 2.30 28.69 -3.97
N PHE A 270 1.23 28.00 -4.36
CA PHE A 270 0.52 28.27 -5.61
C PHE A 270 -0.15 29.64 -5.62
N GLU A 271 -0.76 30.08 -4.52
CA GLU A 271 -1.32 31.44 -4.38
C GLU A 271 -0.25 32.52 -4.60
N ARG A 272 0.92 32.34 -4.00
CA ARG A 272 2.05 33.24 -4.17
C ARG A 272 2.56 33.30 -5.61
N LEU A 273 2.73 32.14 -6.25
CA LEU A 273 3.16 32.05 -7.64
C LEU A 273 2.15 32.75 -8.57
N ALA A 274 0.87 32.48 -8.40
CA ALA A 274 -0.20 33.10 -9.18
C ALA A 274 -0.25 34.63 -8.97
N PHE A 275 -0.03 35.10 -7.75
CA PHE A 275 0.06 36.56 -7.45
C PHE A 275 1.26 37.22 -8.14
N MET A 276 2.45 36.60 -8.07
CA MET A 276 3.66 37.10 -8.74
C MET A 276 3.47 37.15 -10.26
N ALA A 277 2.89 36.14 -10.87
CA ALA A 277 2.65 36.10 -12.31
C ALA A 277 1.70 37.19 -12.82
N ARG A 278 0.74 37.63 -11.98
CA ARG A 278 -0.14 38.76 -12.30
C ARG A 278 0.58 40.10 -12.28
N ARG A 279 1.56 40.29 -11.37
CA ARG A 279 2.34 41.53 -11.25
C ARG A 279 3.37 41.71 -12.36
N THR A 280 3.84 40.64 -12.98
CA THR A 280 4.82 40.72 -14.10
C THR A 280 4.17 41.05 -15.45
N LYS A 281 2.83 41.01 -15.54
CA LYS A 281 2.08 41.34 -16.75
C LYS A 281 1.47 42.73 -16.77
N GLY A 282 1.57 43.51 -15.72
CA GLY A 282 1.19 44.91 -15.63
C GLY A 282 2.43 45.80 -15.59
#